data_9f6a7d0f5fe93ed41a4f0ff0c428a6fe
#
_entry.id   9f6a7d0f5fe93ed41a4f0ff0c428a6fe
#
_cell.length_a   1.000
_cell.length_b   1.000
_cell.length_c   1.000
_cell.angle_alpha   90.00
_cell.angle_beta   90.00
_cell.angle_gamma   90.00
#
_symmetry.space_group_name_H-M   'P 1'
#
loop_
_entity.id
_entity.type
_entity.pdbx_description
1 polymer ?
#
loop_
_entity_poly.entity_id
_entity_poly.type
_entity_poly.pdbx_seq_one_letter_code
_entity_poly.pdbx_strand_id
1 'polypeptide(L)'
;LMGALLIIVAVFTTISPAPASHPVNYHRMGNDLHYTLKIEPNAPGPNDVELQIWLPEDKGEPASIGMVIIPQKKPSAAVNIELESRPPGIDIPFPGYNEFRFVAKKTELSGAGNWKARFTVRLGDGTELEREFDFKLGY
;
A
#
# COMPACT_ATOMS: atom_id res chain seq x y z
N LEU A 1 48.33 -13.57 -0.61
CA LEU A 1 47.43 -14.52 -1.27
C LEU A 1 46.32 -14.96 -0.33
N MET A 2 46.67 -15.29 0.88
CA MET A 2 45.66 -15.64 1.91
C MET A 2 44.75 -14.49 2.26
N GLY A 3 45.26 -13.25 2.26
CA GLY A 3 44.48 -12.09 2.55
C GLY A 3 43.36 -11.79 1.52
N ALA A 4 43.64 -12.08 0.25
CA ALA A 4 42.67 -11.89 -0.81
C ALA A 4 41.47 -12.83 -0.66
N LEU A 5 41.71 -14.06 -0.23
CA LEU A 5 40.68 -15.04 -0.01
C LEU A 5 39.77 -14.64 1.16
N LEU A 6 40.35 -14.12 2.24
CA LEU A 6 39.60 -13.64 3.40
C LEU A 6 38.71 -12.45 3.06
N ILE A 7 39.21 -11.56 2.18
CA ILE A 7 38.40 -10.41 1.73
C ILE A 7 37.18 -10.89 0.97
N ILE A 8 37.30 -11.90 0.13
CA ILE A 8 36.17 -12.45 -0.62
C ILE A 8 35.13 -13.03 0.31
N VAL A 9 35.55 -13.75 1.35
CA VAL A 9 34.62 -14.32 2.34
C VAL A 9 33.90 -13.21 3.09
N ALA A 10 34.58 -12.13 3.46
CA ALA A 10 33.95 -10.99 4.14
C ALA A 10 32.92 -10.31 3.26
N VAL A 11 33.16 -10.21 1.94
CA VAL A 11 32.19 -9.64 1.02
C VAL A 11 30.93 -10.50 0.95
N PHE A 12 31.06 -11.81 0.94
CA PHE A 12 29.87 -12.68 0.95
C PHE A 12 29.06 -12.54 2.22
N THR A 13 29.69 -12.37 3.37
CA THR A 13 28.97 -12.17 4.62
C THR A 13 28.26 -10.82 4.67
N THR A 14 28.82 -9.77 4.06
CA THR A 14 28.18 -8.46 4.00
C THR A 14 27.06 -8.40 2.98
N ILE A 15 27.04 -9.30 2.02
CA ILE A 15 25.98 -9.40 1.01
C ILE A 15 24.85 -10.33 1.49
N SER A 16 24.93 -10.86 2.70
CA SER A 16 23.80 -11.61 3.25
C SER A 16 22.52 -10.82 3.08
N PRO A 17 21.49 -11.40 2.46
CA PRO A 17 20.28 -10.67 2.19
C PRO A 17 19.71 -10.12 3.49
N ALA A 18 19.27 -8.88 3.45
CA ALA A 18 18.46 -8.33 4.51
C ALA A 18 17.25 -9.24 4.71
N PRO A 19 16.68 -9.31 5.94
CA PRO A 19 15.47 -10.06 6.14
C PRO A 19 14.47 -9.68 5.06
N ALA A 20 13.89 -10.67 4.41
CA ALA A 20 12.91 -10.44 3.36
C ALA A 20 11.76 -9.61 3.92
N SER A 21 11.51 -8.45 3.32
CA SER A 21 10.31 -7.69 3.65
C SER A 21 9.09 -8.47 3.19
N HIS A 22 7.99 -8.35 3.93
CA HIS A 22 6.74 -8.99 3.59
C HIS A 22 5.82 -7.96 2.95
N PRO A 23 5.49 -8.10 1.65
CA PRO A 23 4.54 -7.19 1.03
C PRO A 23 3.23 -7.14 1.81
N VAL A 24 2.64 -5.94 1.87
CA VAL A 24 1.31 -5.79 2.44
C VAL A 24 0.29 -6.22 1.42
N ASN A 25 -0.61 -7.09 1.82
CA ASN A 25 -1.76 -7.49 1.01
C ASN A 25 -2.93 -7.67 1.97
N TYR A 26 -3.63 -6.59 2.21
CA TYR A 26 -4.69 -6.53 3.20
C TYR A 26 -6.04 -6.39 2.52
N HIS A 27 -6.95 -7.29 2.86
CA HIS A 27 -8.30 -7.32 2.31
C HIS A 27 -9.32 -7.20 3.43
N ARG A 28 -10.28 -6.33 3.26
CA ARG A 28 -11.38 -6.17 4.22
C ARG A 28 -12.72 -6.04 3.51
N MET A 29 -13.70 -6.77 4.01
CA MET A 29 -15.05 -6.74 3.50
C MET A 29 -15.95 -5.94 4.44
N GLY A 30 -16.83 -5.14 3.85
CA GLY A 30 -17.85 -4.39 4.57
C GLY A 30 -19.06 -4.20 3.66
N ASN A 31 -20.20 -3.88 4.22
CA ASN A 31 -21.44 -3.74 3.43
C ASN A 31 -21.40 -2.55 2.48
N ASP A 32 -20.75 -1.48 2.88
CA ASP A 32 -20.67 -0.24 2.13
C ASP A 32 -19.41 -0.13 1.28
N LEU A 33 -18.39 -0.92 1.56
CA LEU A 33 -17.10 -0.86 0.91
C LEU A 33 -16.30 -2.11 1.20
N HIS A 34 -15.86 -2.79 0.13
CA HIS A 34 -14.80 -3.78 0.21
C HIS A 34 -13.53 -3.14 -0.31
N TYR A 35 -12.39 -3.49 0.26
CA TYR A 35 -11.13 -2.99 -0.28
C TYR A 35 -9.98 -3.97 -0.10
N THR A 36 -9.00 -3.83 -0.98
CA THR A 36 -7.71 -4.51 -0.89
C THR A 36 -6.62 -3.46 -1.01
N LEU A 37 -5.71 -3.45 -0.05
CA LEU A 37 -4.54 -2.57 -0.08
C LEU A 37 -3.30 -3.41 -0.23
N LYS A 38 -2.47 -3.06 -1.22
CA LYS A 38 -1.19 -3.73 -1.48
C LYS A 38 -0.07 -2.70 -1.43
N ILE A 39 1.00 -3.03 -0.73
CA ILE A 39 2.22 -2.22 -0.69
C ILE A 39 3.39 -3.16 -0.91
N GLU A 40 4.16 -2.91 -1.98
CA GLU A 40 5.30 -3.73 -2.38
C GLU A 40 6.51 -2.86 -2.70
N PRO A 41 7.69 -3.25 -2.28
CA PRO A 41 8.08 -4.44 -1.51
C PRO A 41 7.83 -4.34 -0.01
N ASN A 42 7.29 -3.25 0.50
CA ASN A 42 7.09 -2.97 1.93
C ASN A 42 8.42 -2.86 2.67
N ALA A 43 9.29 -2.05 2.14
CA ALA A 43 10.62 -1.78 2.67
C ALA A 43 10.91 -0.28 2.61
N PRO A 44 11.81 0.24 3.44
CA PRO A 44 12.22 1.63 3.29
C PRO A 44 12.70 1.92 1.87
N GLY A 45 12.26 3.03 1.31
CA GLY A 45 12.55 3.40 -0.06
C GLY A 45 11.30 3.44 -0.92
N PRO A 46 11.44 3.26 -2.25
CA PRO A 46 10.30 3.32 -3.15
C PRO A 46 9.41 2.08 -3.02
N ASN A 47 8.10 2.31 -2.93
CA ASN A 47 7.09 1.27 -2.85
C ASN A 47 6.00 1.53 -3.87
N ASP A 48 5.45 0.46 -4.41
CA ASP A 48 4.24 0.54 -5.22
C ASP A 48 3.04 0.32 -4.32
N VAL A 49 2.09 1.23 -4.39
CA VAL A 49 0.85 1.18 -3.61
C VAL A 49 -0.30 0.95 -4.56
N GLU A 50 -1.13 -0.04 -4.25
CA GLU A 50 -2.33 -0.33 -5.03
C GLU A 50 -3.52 -0.42 -4.08
N LEU A 51 -4.58 0.30 -4.42
CA LEU A 51 -5.84 0.24 -3.70
C LEU A 51 -6.93 -0.19 -4.67
N GLN A 52 -7.56 -1.32 -4.38
CA GLN A 52 -8.76 -1.78 -5.08
C GLN A 52 -9.94 -1.58 -4.14
N ILE A 53 -10.99 -0.97 -4.64
CA ILE A 53 -12.22 -0.80 -3.88
C ILE A 53 -13.39 -1.37 -4.67
N TRP A 54 -14.37 -1.91 -3.95
CA TRP A 54 -15.62 -2.38 -4.52
C TRP A 54 -16.74 -1.64 -3.81
N LEU A 55 -17.51 -0.89 -4.60
CA LEU A 55 -18.64 -0.13 -4.11
C LEU A 55 -19.93 -0.78 -4.59
N PRO A 56 -21.02 -0.73 -3.79
CA PRO A 56 -22.32 -1.17 -4.28
C PRO A 56 -22.67 -0.49 -5.60
N GLU A 57 -23.29 -1.23 -6.51
CA GLU A 57 -23.60 -0.73 -7.86
C GLU A 57 -24.44 0.56 -7.85
N ASP A 58 -25.31 0.71 -6.86
CA ASP A 58 -26.18 1.89 -6.74
C ASP A 58 -25.43 3.15 -6.31
N LYS A 59 -24.17 3.03 -5.88
CA LYS A 59 -23.36 4.19 -5.45
C LYS A 59 -22.61 4.85 -6.59
N GLY A 60 -22.45 4.18 -7.73
CA GLY A 60 -21.74 4.71 -8.87
C GLY A 60 -20.22 4.79 -8.65
N GLU A 61 -19.58 5.64 -9.42
CA GLU A 61 -18.13 5.85 -9.32
C GLU A 61 -17.77 6.73 -8.13
N PRO A 62 -16.59 6.53 -7.51
CA PRO A 62 -16.14 7.48 -6.51
C PRO A 62 -15.89 8.85 -7.15
N ALA A 63 -16.36 9.91 -6.50
CA ALA A 63 -16.12 11.27 -6.95
C ALA A 63 -14.66 11.66 -6.75
N SER A 64 -14.04 11.20 -5.66
CA SER A 64 -12.63 11.40 -5.39
C SER A 64 -12.13 10.34 -4.43
N ILE A 65 -10.82 10.14 -4.45
CA ILE A 65 -10.15 9.24 -3.52
C ILE A 65 -8.87 9.90 -3.04
N GLY A 66 -8.59 9.79 -1.76
CA GLY A 66 -7.37 10.30 -1.16
C GLY A 66 -6.76 9.29 -0.24
N MET A 67 -5.44 9.28 -0.16
CA MET A 67 -4.70 8.39 0.75
C MET A 67 -3.54 9.14 1.38
N VAL A 68 -3.29 8.85 2.64
CA VAL A 68 -2.11 9.31 3.36
C VAL A 68 -1.51 8.14 4.10
N ILE A 69 -0.18 8.07 4.10
CA ILE A 69 0.56 7.06 4.85
C ILE A 69 1.38 7.77 5.91
N ILE A 70 1.19 7.37 7.16
CA ILE A 70 1.64 8.12 8.32
C ILE A 70 2.59 7.25 9.16
N PRO A 71 3.86 7.67 9.33
CA PRO A 71 4.74 6.97 10.28
C PRO A 71 4.28 7.28 11.69
N GLN A 72 4.06 6.24 12.50
CA GLN A 72 3.51 6.44 13.84
C GLN A 72 4.46 7.16 14.79
N LYS A 73 5.77 6.99 14.61
CA LYS A 73 6.79 7.67 15.42
C LYS A 73 6.89 9.16 15.12
N LYS A 74 6.53 9.57 13.91
CA LYS A 74 6.63 10.97 13.49
C LYS A 74 5.46 11.32 12.57
N PRO A 75 4.26 11.54 13.13
CA PRO A 75 3.08 11.80 12.31
C PRO A 75 3.21 13.03 11.40
N SER A 76 4.08 13.99 11.74
CA SER A 76 4.35 15.15 10.89
C SER A 76 5.04 14.78 9.58
N ALA A 77 5.62 13.60 9.47
CA ALA A 77 6.24 13.10 8.25
C ALA A 77 5.27 12.28 7.38
N ALA A 78 3.97 12.49 7.53
CA ALA A 78 2.95 11.83 6.72
C ALA A 78 3.17 12.10 5.24
N VAL A 79 2.94 11.07 4.42
CA VAL A 79 3.12 11.13 2.97
C VAL A 79 1.75 11.09 2.30
N ASN A 80 1.40 12.14 1.56
CA ASN A 80 0.21 12.15 0.73
C ASN A 80 0.48 11.32 -0.53
N ILE A 81 -0.41 10.40 -0.82
CA ILE A 81 -0.27 9.48 -1.93
C ILE A 81 -1.13 9.98 -3.08
N GLU A 82 -0.50 10.25 -4.23
CA GLU A 82 -1.22 10.60 -5.44
C GLU A 82 -1.61 9.32 -6.17
N LEU A 83 -2.87 8.95 -6.05
CA LEU A 83 -3.41 7.75 -6.65
C LEU A 83 -3.91 8.03 -8.06
N GLU A 84 -3.51 7.19 -9.00
CA GLU A 84 -3.98 7.24 -10.38
C GLU A 84 -4.97 6.11 -10.63
N SER A 85 -6.08 6.43 -11.28
CA SER A 85 -7.08 5.43 -11.67
C SER A 85 -6.50 4.49 -12.73
N ARG A 86 -6.81 3.21 -12.59
CA ARG A 86 -6.46 2.16 -13.54
C ARG A 86 -7.70 1.37 -13.93
N PRO A 87 -7.72 0.72 -15.11
CA PRO A 87 -8.82 -0.16 -15.46
C PRO A 87 -8.97 -1.27 -14.41
N PRO A 88 -10.20 -1.72 -14.15
CA PRO A 88 -10.42 -2.86 -13.26
C PRO A 88 -9.66 -4.08 -13.75
N GLY A 89 -9.21 -4.90 -12.82
CA GLY A 89 -8.59 -6.19 -13.15
C GLY A 89 -9.60 -7.18 -13.69
N ILE A 90 -9.09 -8.34 -14.16
CA ILE A 90 -9.92 -9.44 -14.64
C ILE A 90 -10.38 -10.32 -13.47
N ASP A 91 -10.33 -9.79 -12.27
CA ASP A 91 -10.62 -10.55 -11.07
C ASP A 91 -12.08 -10.94 -10.97
N ILE A 92 -12.35 -11.91 -10.11
CA ILE A 92 -13.69 -12.41 -9.88
C ILE A 92 -14.59 -11.27 -9.41
N PRO A 93 -15.65 -10.95 -10.16
CA PRO A 93 -16.52 -9.87 -9.74
C PRO A 93 -17.30 -10.25 -8.48
N PHE A 94 -17.48 -9.28 -7.59
CA PHE A 94 -18.44 -9.42 -6.51
C PHE A 94 -19.81 -9.04 -7.04
N PRO A 95 -20.80 -9.95 -7.03
CA PRO A 95 -22.15 -9.61 -7.48
C PRO A 95 -22.72 -8.44 -6.69
N GLY A 96 -23.24 -7.45 -7.41
CA GLY A 96 -23.81 -6.25 -6.80
C GLY A 96 -22.82 -5.15 -6.48
N TYR A 97 -21.54 -5.32 -6.80
CA TYR A 97 -20.47 -4.35 -6.56
C TYR A 97 -19.70 -4.06 -7.84
N ASN A 98 -19.23 -2.83 -7.96
CA ASN A 98 -18.32 -2.41 -9.02
C ASN A 98 -16.92 -2.19 -8.45
N GLU A 99 -15.92 -2.65 -9.18
CA GLU A 99 -14.51 -2.49 -8.81
C GLU A 99 -13.92 -1.21 -9.37
N PHE A 100 -13.12 -0.54 -8.54
CA PHE A 100 -12.32 0.62 -8.94
C PHE A 100 -10.89 0.40 -8.42
N ARG A 101 -9.92 0.66 -9.29
CA ARG A 101 -8.52 0.38 -8.98
C ARG A 101 -7.69 1.65 -9.09
N PHE A 102 -6.81 1.86 -8.12
CA PHE A 102 -5.95 3.02 -8.04
C PHE A 102 -4.53 2.59 -7.69
N VAL A 103 -3.55 3.25 -8.30
CA VAL A 103 -2.14 2.91 -8.06
C VAL A 103 -1.31 4.17 -7.86
N ALA A 104 -0.26 4.04 -7.07
CA ALA A 104 0.80 5.02 -6.95
C ALA A 104 2.14 4.28 -7.01
N LYS A 105 2.92 4.54 -8.05
CA LYS A 105 4.21 3.88 -8.26
C LYS A 105 5.32 4.67 -7.57
N LYS A 106 6.33 3.95 -7.08
CA LYS A 106 7.55 4.53 -6.52
C LYS A 106 7.28 5.55 -5.43
N THR A 107 6.32 5.24 -4.57
CA THR A 107 6.05 6.07 -3.40
C THR A 107 7.16 5.89 -2.38
N GLU A 108 7.82 7.00 -2.03
CA GLU A 108 8.94 6.95 -1.09
C GLU A 108 8.44 6.86 0.33
N LEU A 109 8.75 5.75 1.00
CA LEU A 109 8.46 5.56 2.42
C LEU A 109 9.79 5.38 3.16
N SER A 110 10.14 6.36 3.97
CA SER A 110 11.41 6.34 4.70
C SER A 110 11.20 5.88 6.14
N GLY A 111 12.10 5.02 6.60
CA GLY A 111 12.10 4.57 7.98
C GLY A 111 11.24 3.34 8.22
N ALA A 112 11.91 2.26 8.64
CA ALA A 112 11.24 1.04 9.05
C ALA A 112 10.43 1.26 10.33
N GLY A 113 9.42 0.44 10.57
CA GLY A 113 8.63 0.47 11.78
C GLY A 113 7.15 0.54 11.51
N ASN A 114 6.42 1.06 12.49
CA ASN A 114 4.96 1.10 12.44
C ASN A 114 4.46 2.30 11.65
N TRP A 115 3.58 2.03 10.69
CA TRP A 115 2.94 3.02 9.83
C TRP A 115 1.43 2.79 9.83
N LYS A 116 0.70 3.83 9.46
CA LYS A 116 -0.75 3.77 9.27
C LYS A 116 -1.09 4.26 7.88
N ALA A 117 -1.88 3.50 7.15
CA ALA A 117 -2.48 3.94 5.91
C ALA A 117 -3.92 4.38 6.18
N ARG A 118 -4.29 5.55 5.69
CA ARG A 118 -5.66 6.07 5.79
C ARG A 118 -6.10 6.48 4.40
N PHE A 119 -7.27 6.01 3.98
CA PHE A 119 -7.84 6.46 2.73
C PHE A 119 -9.28 6.90 2.93
N THR A 120 -9.69 7.84 2.09
CA THR A 120 -11.04 8.40 2.09
C THR A 120 -11.60 8.29 0.68
N VAL A 121 -12.78 7.71 0.57
CA VAL A 121 -13.54 7.62 -0.68
C VAL A 121 -14.70 8.57 -0.57
N ARG A 122 -14.77 9.56 -1.46
CA ARG A 122 -15.92 10.44 -1.55
C ARG A 122 -16.83 9.93 -2.66
N LEU A 123 -18.08 9.70 -2.32
CA LEU A 123 -19.10 9.27 -3.27
C LEU A 123 -19.74 10.46 -3.97
N GLY A 124 -20.45 10.20 -5.07
CA GLY A 124 -21.10 11.25 -5.84
C GLY A 124 -22.18 12.03 -5.07
N ASP A 125 -22.76 11.43 -4.05
CA ASP A 125 -23.74 12.09 -3.18
C ASP A 125 -23.12 12.92 -2.05
N GLY A 126 -21.79 12.99 -1.98
CA GLY A 126 -21.05 13.71 -0.95
C GLY A 126 -20.72 12.90 0.29
N THR A 127 -21.19 11.67 0.39
CA THR A 127 -20.84 10.78 1.50
C THR A 127 -19.34 10.45 1.45
N GLU A 128 -18.68 10.44 2.60
CA GLU A 128 -17.29 10.05 2.71
C GLU A 128 -17.16 8.75 3.51
N LEU A 129 -16.39 7.82 2.96
CA LEU A 129 -16.03 6.56 3.61
C LEU A 129 -14.55 6.60 3.92
N GLU A 130 -14.19 6.50 5.19
CA GLU A 130 -12.80 6.53 5.63
C GLU A 130 -12.42 5.20 6.25
N ARG A 131 -11.22 4.70 5.91
CA ARG A 131 -10.68 3.45 6.46
C ARG A 131 -9.23 3.63 6.82
N GLU A 132 -8.81 2.97 7.88
CA GLU A 132 -7.45 2.98 8.37
C GLU A 132 -6.91 1.57 8.47
N PHE A 133 -5.61 1.43 8.25
CA PHE A 133 -4.92 0.16 8.33
C PHE A 133 -3.52 0.37 8.89
N ASP A 134 -3.17 -0.38 9.94
CA ASP A 134 -1.84 -0.34 10.54
C ASP A 134 -0.97 -1.44 9.93
N PHE A 135 0.27 -1.09 9.61
CA PHE A 135 1.22 -2.05 9.05
C PHE A 135 2.64 -1.73 9.51
N LYS A 136 3.53 -2.71 9.34
CA LYS A 136 4.95 -2.52 9.62
C LYS A 136 5.71 -2.46 8.32
N LEU A 137 6.43 -1.35 8.12
CA LEU A 137 7.33 -1.19 6.97
C LEU A 137 8.66 -1.87 7.29
N GLY A 138 9.12 -2.72 6.36
CA GLY A 138 10.40 -3.38 6.50
C GLY A 138 10.38 -4.69 7.29
N TYR A 139 9.22 -5.28 7.52
CA TYR A 139 9.07 -6.55 8.25
C TYR A 139 8.31 -7.59 7.46
#